data_23bebe81d017efb1b17ddd546bed9b36
#
_entry.id   23bebe81d017efb1b17ddd546bed9b36
#
_cell.length_a   1.000
_cell.length_b   1.000
_cell.length_c   1.000
_cell.angle_alpha   90.00
_cell.angle_beta   90.00
_cell.angle_gamma   90.00
#
_symmetry.space_group_name_H-M   'P 1'
#
loop_
_entity.id
_entity.type
_entity.pdbx_description
1 polymer ?
#
loop_
_entity_poly.entity_id
_entity_poly.type
_entity_poly.pdbx_seq_one_letter_code
_entity_poly.pdbx_strand_id
1 'polypeptide(L)'
;MFKKLQGIIFIIFLMAATSPSALGVSKEYIDSLKVTLRSMNMPPAFLFLPHALSEVRGRTDRAGIWSLTPADAIRGARKLGIKVQVPNDTTMLNSDIRNDAALSTKIALGRLSELFDEYGDWNSAVIAFATSPAAFASMDSAQIADAPILRYLKEDEARYSKKPAKAFDDIGRQLEMRQSELEAARHLEAEKNKARIDSLRKQQARAEEKTVYRIKRGDTLGGIAARYHVKVSDIRKWNNLRSDMIREGKTLIIYRK
;
A
#
# COMPACT_ATOMS: atom_id res chain seq x y z
N MET A 1 19.38 28.36 8.51
CA MET A 1 19.37 27.04 9.12
C MET A 1 19.59 25.90 8.09
N PHE A 2 19.04 25.96 6.89
CA PHE A 2 19.20 24.94 5.82
C PHE A 2 20.65 24.63 5.36
N LYS A 3 21.57 25.60 5.40
CA LYS A 3 22.99 25.37 5.02
C LYS A 3 23.75 24.46 6.00
N LYS A 4 23.35 24.39 7.28
CA LYS A 4 23.96 23.46 8.25
C LYS A 4 23.49 22.01 8.06
N LEU A 5 22.29 21.78 7.52
CA LEU A 5 21.78 20.43 7.24
C LEU A 5 22.55 19.75 6.09
N GLN A 6 23.03 20.49 5.09
CA GLN A 6 23.74 19.91 3.96
C GLN A 6 25.10 19.30 4.35
N GLY A 7 25.80 19.86 5.35
CA GLY A 7 27.09 19.33 5.80
C GLY A 7 26.99 18.06 6.64
N ILE A 8 25.91 17.91 7.41
CA ILE A 8 25.70 16.78 8.32
C ILE A 8 25.16 15.54 7.57
N ILE A 9 24.49 15.76 6.47
CA ILE A 9 23.91 14.74 5.59
C ILE A 9 24.99 13.84 4.96
N PHE A 10 26.24 14.33 4.82
CA PHE A 10 27.34 13.61 4.17
C PHE A 10 27.87 12.40 4.97
N ILE A 11 27.68 12.39 6.29
CA ILE A 11 28.23 11.32 7.15
C ILE A 11 27.39 10.03 7.07
N ILE A 12 26.08 10.13 6.84
CA ILE A 12 25.21 8.94 6.72
C ILE A 12 25.39 8.22 5.36
N PHE A 13 25.95 8.91 4.35
CA PHE A 13 26.00 8.39 2.97
C PHE A 13 27.07 7.32 2.72
N LEU A 14 28.06 7.14 3.60
CA LEU A 14 29.24 6.33 3.27
C LEU A 14 29.16 4.85 3.70
N MET A 15 28.08 4.40 4.39
CA MET A 15 28.05 3.04 4.95
C MET A 15 26.85 2.15 4.54
N ALA A 16 26.10 2.51 3.51
CA ALA A 16 24.90 1.73 3.12
C ALA A 16 25.14 0.75 1.96
N ALA A 17 26.37 0.27 1.76
CA ALA A 17 26.69 -0.56 0.60
C ALA A 17 27.10 -2.01 0.90
N THR A 18 26.67 -2.61 1.98
CA THR A 18 26.87 -4.07 2.18
C THR A 18 25.78 -4.68 3.05
N SER A 19 24.79 -5.25 2.48
CA SER A 19 24.15 -6.55 2.77
C SER A 19 22.67 -6.57 2.38
N PRO A 20 22.20 -7.55 1.62
CA PRO A 20 20.81 -7.78 1.36
C PRO A 20 20.25 -8.71 2.44
N SER A 21 20.14 -8.25 3.65
CA SER A 21 19.28 -8.87 4.64
C SER A 21 18.12 -7.92 4.88
N ALA A 22 16.93 -8.40 4.66
CA ALA A 22 15.68 -7.71 4.87
C ALA A 22 15.74 -6.77 6.08
N LEU A 23 15.75 -5.44 5.84
CA LEU A 23 15.67 -4.38 6.86
C LEU A 23 16.58 -4.54 8.08
N GLY A 24 17.69 -5.27 7.99
CA GLY A 24 18.68 -5.43 9.05
C GLY A 24 19.34 -4.09 9.35
N VAL A 25 18.77 -3.35 10.28
CA VAL A 25 19.35 -2.10 10.78
C VAL A 25 20.64 -2.46 11.51
N SER A 26 21.75 -2.19 10.88
CA SER A 26 23.08 -2.54 11.41
C SER A 26 23.43 -1.69 12.64
N LYS A 27 24.37 -2.18 13.43
CA LYS A 27 24.92 -1.41 14.56
C LYS A 27 25.44 -0.05 14.11
N GLU A 28 26.08 -0.01 12.93
CA GLU A 28 26.61 1.21 12.30
C GLU A 28 25.51 2.23 12.02
N TYR A 29 24.33 1.78 11.57
CA TYR A 29 23.16 2.65 11.40
C TYR A 29 22.73 3.28 12.72
N ILE A 30 22.61 2.47 13.79
CA ILE A 30 22.20 2.94 15.13
C ILE A 30 23.19 3.98 15.67
N ASP A 31 24.48 3.72 15.52
CA ASP A 31 25.53 4.65 15.96
C ASP A 31 25.54 5.94 15.11
N SER A 32 25.34 5.84 13.81
CA SER A 32 25.15 6.99 12.92
C SER A 32 23.91 7.82 13.28
N LEU A 33 22.79 7.16 13.60
CA LEU A 33 21.56 7.84 14.04
C LEU A 33 21.77 8.60 15.34
N LYS A 34 22.47 8.02 16.33
CA LYS A 34 22.84 8.70 17.59
C LYS A 34 23.67 9.97 17.33
N VAL A 35 24.67 9.88 16.45
CA VAL A 35 25.50 11.03 16.06
C VAL A 35 24.63 12.10 15.39
N THR A 36 23.76 11.70 14.48
CA THR A 36 22.88 12.62 13.74
C THR A 36 21.91 13.34 14.69
N LEU A 37 21.26 12.61 15.60
CA LEU A 37 20.35 13.21 16.59
C LEU A 37 21.06 14.26 17.45
N ARG A 38 22.28 13.96 17.93
CA ARG A 38 23.09 14.92 18.69
C ARG A 38 23.45 16.16 17.88
N SER A 39 23.88 15.99 16.62
CA SER A 39 24.25 17.10 15.75
C SER A 39 23.08 18.01 15.37
N MET A 40 21.88 17.47 15.35
CA MET A 40 20.63 18.21 15.11
C MET A 40 19.98 18.75 16.40
N ASN A 41 20.62 18.55 17.55
CA ASN A 41 20.07 18.92 18.87
C ASN A 41 18.68 18.33 19.14
N MET A 42 18.46 17.09 18.66
CA MET A 42 17.22 16.35 18.87
C MET A 42 17.31 15.51 20.16
N PRO A 43 16.17 15.23 20.83
CA PRO A 43 16.14 14.38 22.00
C PRO A 43 16.77 13.01 21.74
N PRO A 44 17.63 12.49 22.63
CA PRO A 44 18.21 11.15 22.47
C PRO A 44 17.17 10.04 22.41
N ALA A 45 16.00 10.22 23.03
CA ALA A 45 14.86 9.31 22.97
C ALA A 45 14.37 9.06 21.54
N PHE A 46 14.61 9.98 20.59
CA PHE A 46 14.25 9.80 19.18
C PHE A 46 14.98 8.64 18.51
N LEU A 47 16.00 8.09 19.13
CA LEU A 47 16.55 6.80 18.73
C LEU A 47 15.47 5.69 18.72
N PHE A 48 14.48 5.77 19.59
CA PHE A 48 13.41 4.78 19.72
C PHE A 48 12.12 5.20 19.02
N LEU A 49 12.08 6.42 18.48
CA LEU A 49 10.90 6.93 17.78
C LEU A 49 10.43 6.03 16.60
N PRO A 50 11.33 5.40 15.80
CA PRO A 50 10.90 4.43 14.80
C PRO A 50 10.06 3.28 15.36
N HIS A 51 10.45 2.74 16.53
CA HIS A 51 9.70 1.67 17.19
C HIS A 51 8.35 2.19 17.72
N ALA A 52 8.36 3.30 18.44
CA ALA A 52 7.15 3.91 18.96
C ALA A 52 6.12 4.22 17.85
N LEU A 53 6.59 4.67 16.66
CA LEU A 53 5.74 4.90 15.50
C LEU A 53 5.12 3.61 14.95
N SER A 54 5.80 2.47 15.06
CA SER A 54 5.28 1.17 14.63
C SER A 54 4.13 0.67 15.52
N GLU A 55 4.10 1.10 16.78
CA GLU A 55 3.05 0.76 17.75
C GLU A 55 1.78 1.62 17.60
N VAL A 56 1.87 2.79 16.94
CA VAL A 56 0.70 3.64 16.70
C VAL A 56 -0.18 3.01 15.61
N ARG A 57 -1.31 2.46 16.03
CA ARG A 57 -2.28 1.80 15.15
C ARG A 57 -3.09 2.81 14.31
N GLY A 58 -3.51 2.38 13.13
CA GLY A 58 -4.60 3.05 12.37
C GLY A 58 -4.24 3.67 11.04
N ARG A 59 -2.97 3.67 10.59
CA ARG A 59 -2.60 4.22 9.28
C ARG A 59 -1.97 3.16 8.39
N THR A 60 -2.71 2.73 7.39
CA THR A 60 -2.29 1.72 6.40
C THR A 60 -1.40 2.30 5.28
N ASP A 61 -1.38 3.64 5.14
CA ASP A 61 -0.63 4.36 4.11
C ASP A 61 0.85 4.61 4.45
N ARG A 62 1.28 4.24 5.67
CA ARG A 62 2.64 4.45 6.16
C ARG A 62 3.56 3.28 5.84
N ALA A 63 4.83 3.58 5.54
CA ALA A 63 5.84 2.58 5.22
C ALA A 63 7.23 2.92 5.75
N GLY A 64 8.09 1.90 5.79
CA GLY A 64 9.47 1.98 6.24
C GLY A 64 9.61 2.14 7.75
N ILE A 65 10.86 2.14 8.23
CA ILE A 65 11.19 2.20 9.67
C ILE A 65 10.71 3.49 10.36
N TRP A 66 10.53 4.57 9.60
CA TRP A 66 10.04 5.85 10.10
C TRP A 66 8.53 6.04 9.89
N SER A 67 7.82 5.00 9.46
CA SER A 67 6.37 5.07 9.21
C SER A 67 5.97 6.33 8.42
N LEU A 68 6.70 6.63 7.35
CA LEU A 68 6.44 7.80 6.51
C LEU A 68 5.17 7.65 5.69
N THR A 69 4.41 8.73 5.56
CA THR A 69 3.34 8.80 4.57
C THR A 69 3.91 9.01 3.16
N PRO A 70 3.18 8.65 2.09
CA PRO A 70 3.58 8.98 0.73
C PRO A 70 3.83 10.49 0.54
N ALA A 71 2.99 11.33 1.14
CA ALA A 71 3.12 12.79 1.05
C ALA A 71 4.41 13.32 1.70
N ASP A 72 4.77 12.80 2.89
CA ASP A 72 6.01 13.19 3.57
C ASP A 72 7.24 12.71 2.79
N ALA A 73 7.19 11.50 2.25
CA ALA A 73 8.26 10.95 1.43
C ALA A 73 8.51 11.79 0.16
N ILE A 74 7.45 12.14 -0.58
CA ILE A 74 7.54 12.98 -1.79
C ILE A 74 8.07 14.37 -1.44
N ARG A 75 7.54 14.98 -0.37
CA ARG A 75 7.95 16.33 0.07
C ARG A 75 9.43 16.32 0.46
N GLY A 76 9.85 15.36 1.28
CA GLY A 76 11.22 15.24 1.75
C GLY A 76 12.19 14.94 0.62
N ALA A 77 11.87 14.02 -0.29
CA ALA A 77 12.68 13.72 -1.46
C ALA A 77 12.88 14.96 -2.35
N ARG A 78 11.79 15.72 -2.60
CA ARG A 78 11.87 16.97 -3.38
C ARG A 78 12.81 18.00 -2.73
N LYS A 79 12.79 18.14 -1.41
CA LYS A 79 13.69 19.02 -0.67
C LYS A 79 15.16 18.57 -0.76
N LEU A 80 15.39 17.28 -0.88
CA LEU A 80 16.71 16.69 -1.09
C LEU A 80 17.17 16.71 -2.56
N GLY A 81 16.36 17.26 -3.48
CA GLY A 81 16.65 17.27 -4.92
C GLY A 81 16.50 15.91 -5.60
N ILE A 82 15.85 14.94 -4.94
CA ILE A 82 15.65 13.59 -5.45
C ILE A 82 14.33 13.54 -6.20
N LYS A 83 14.39 13.16 -7.48
CA LYS A 83 13.18 12.86 -8.27
C LYS A 83 12.67 11.46 -7.88
N VAL A 84 11.53 11.41 -7.27
CA VAL A 84 10.88 10.13 -6.92
C VAL A 84 9.51 10.04 -7.54
N GLN A 85 9.21 8.85 -8.02
CA GLN A 85 7.85 8.38 -8.17
C GLN A 85 7.55 7.54 -6.94
N VAL A 86 6.71 8.05 -6.04
CA VAL A 86 6.11 7.20 -5.01
C VAL A 86 4.88 6.59 -5.67
N PRO A 87 4.83 5.28 -5.84
CA PRO A 87 3.66 4.65 -6.43
C PRO A 87 2.42 4.96 -5.58
N ASN A 88 1.36 5.46 -6.22
CA ASN A 88 0.03 5.55 -5.59
C ASN A 88 -0.55 4.16 -5.29
N ASP A 89 0.09 3.13 -5.83
CA ASP A 89 -0.28 1.74 -5.71
C ASP A 89 0.83 0.98 -4.99
N THR A 90 0.44 0.13 -4.04
CA THR A 90 1.30 -0.76 -3.26
C THR A 90 2.06 -1.80 -4.11
N THR A 91 2.02 -1.71 -5.43
CA THR A 91 2.59 -2.70 -6.37
C THR A 91 4.10 -2.66 -6.52
N MET A 92 4.81 -1.60 -6.06
CA MET A 92 6.26 -1.47 -6.23
C MET A 92 7.00 -1.32 -4.89
N LEU A 93 6.90 -2.35 -4.02
CA LEU A 93 7.53 -2.35 -2.69
C LEU A 93 9.06 -2.17 -2.73
N ASN A 94 9.72 -2.70 -3.74
CA ASN A 94 11.20 -2.67 -3.82
C ASN A 94 11.77 -1.32 -4.27
N SER A 95 10.97 -0.43 -4.83
CA SER A 95 11.38 0.92 -5.28
C SER A 95 10.86 2.05 -4.38
N ASP A 96 10.12 1.72 -3.33
CA ASP A 96 9.59 2.71 -2.41
C ASP A 96 10.71 3.25 -1.52
N ILE A 97 11.04 4.55 -1.69
CA ILE A 97 12.09 5.24 -0.92
C ILE A 97 11.87 5.20 0.58
N ARG A 98 10.64 4.94 1.05
CA ARG A 98 10.33 4.81 2.47
C ARG A 98 10.97 3.57 3.09
N ASN A 99 11.28 2.56 2.28
CA ASN A 99 11.97 1.33 2.69
C ASN A 99 13.50 1.47 2.71
N ASP A 100 14.06 2.53 2.13
CA ASP A 100 15.46 2.87 2.30
C ASP A 100 15.69 3.52 3.68
N ALA A 101 16.38 2.80 4.57
CA ALA A 101 16.60 3.25 5.94
C ALA A 101 17.34 4.59 6.04
N ALA A 102 18.35 4.81 5.18
CA ALA A 102 19.15 6.04 5.20
C ALA A 102 18.36 7.24 4.66
N LEU A 103 17.66 7.04 3.55
CA LEU A 103 16.87 8.10 2.91
C LEU A 103 15.64 8.46 3.73
N SER A 104 14.91 7.44 4.22
CA SER A 104 13.74 7.66 5.08
C SER A 104 14.11 8.36 6.38
N THR A 105 15.29 8.07 6.95
CA THR A 105 15.81 8.79 8.12
C THR A 105 16.02 10.28 7.83
N LYS A 106 16.66 10.62 6.72
CA LYS A 106 16.86 12.03 6.35
C LYS A 106 15.55 12.78 6.20
N ILE A 107 14.58 12.13 5.55
CA ILE A 107 13.25 12.70 5.34
C ILE A 107 12.53 12.89 6.67
N ALA A 108 12.54 11.87 7.54
CA ALA A 108 11.87 11.89 8.83
C ALA A 108 12.45 12.96 9.76
N LEU A 109 13.79 12.99 9.94
CA LEU A 109 14.44 13.98 10.79
C LEU A 109 14.28 15.41 10.24
N GLY A 110 14.35 15.58 8.91
CA GLY A 110 14.05 16.87 8.27
C GLY A 110 12.62 17.33 8.56
N ARG A 111 11.65 16.41 8.47
CA ARG A 111 10.25 16.73 8.78
C ARG A 111 10.01 17.05 10.26
N LEU A 112 10.62 16.30 11.16
CA LEU A 112 10.55 16.58 12.60
C LEU A 112 11.16 17.95 12.95
N SER A 113 12.27 18.33 12.32
CA SER A 113 12.86 19.67 12.49
C SER A 113 11.92 20.78 12.04
N GLU A 114 11.25 20.61 10.89
CA GLU A 114 10.26 21.58 10.40
C GLU A 114 9.08 21.73 11.36
N LEU A 115 8.58 20.60 11.89
CA LEU A 115 7.49 20.62 12.85
C LEU A 115 7.90 21.24 14.18
N PHE A 116 9.16 21.03 14.60
CA PHE A 116 9.69 21.73 15.76
C PHE A 116 9.79 23.24 15.53
N ASP A 117 10.25 23.66 14.36
CA ASP A 117 10.28 25.09 14.01
C ASP A 117 8.87 25.71 13.96
N GLU A 118 7.83 24.90 13.61
CA GLU A 118 6.43 25.32 13.53
C GLU A 118 5.77 25.38 14.92
N TYR A 119 6.00 24.38 15.79
CA TYR A 119 5.26 24.25 17.06
C TYR A 119 6.06 24.67 18.30
N GLY A 120 7.38 24.81 18.20
CA GLY A 120 8.25 25.28 19.27
C GLY A 120 8.65 24.23 20.32
N ASP A 121 8.07 23.03 20.29
CA ASP A 121 8.41 21.94 21.20
C ASP A 121 8.39 20.58 20.53
N TRP A 122 9.21 19.64 21.07
CA TRP A 122 9.39 18.30 20.49
C TRP A 122 8.17 17.39 20.67
N ASN A 123 7.40 17.53 21.73
CA ASN A 123 6.21 16.68 21.94
C ASN A 123 5.16 17.00 20.85
N SER A 124 4.86 18.26 20.64
CA SER A 124 3.97 18.71 19.58
C SER A 124 4.47 18.27 18.19
N ALA A 125 5.77 18.43 17.93
CA ALA A 125 6.38 17.98 16.67
C ALA A 125 6.22 16.47 16.44
N VAL A 126 6.44 15.66 17.47
CA VAL A 126 6.31 14.18 17.41
C VAL A 126 4.85 13.77 17.22
N ILE A 127 3.91 14.40 17.92
CA ILE A 127 2.48 14.09 17.76
C ILE A 127 2.01 14.46 16.34
N ALA A 128 2.36 15.65 15.85
CA ALA A 128 2.01 16.09 14.50
C ALA A 128 2.65 15.20 13.41
N PHE A 129 3.86 14.70 13.66
CA PHE A 129 4.52 13.72 12.78
C PHE A 129 3.80 12.37 12.79
N ALA A 130 3.43 11.86 13.98
CA ALA A 130 2.78 10.57 14.14
C ALA A 130 1.33 10.56 13.62
N THR A 131 0.61 11.66 13.73
CA THR A 131 -0.79 11.81 13.29
C THR A 131 -0.88 12.50 11.92
N SER A 132 -0.97 13.78 11.91
CA SER A 132 -0.78 14.75 10.83
C SER A 132 -0.87 16.14 11.45
N PRO A 133 -0.33 17.21 10.81
CA PRO A 133 -0.51 18.57 11.31
C PRO A 133 -1.98 18.97 11.49
N ALA A 134 -2.85 18.56 10.57
CA ALA A 134 -4.29 18.86 10.66
C ALA A 134 -4.97 18.13 11.83
N ALA A 135 -4.62 16.86 12.06
CA ALA A 135 -5.14 16.12 13.21
C ALA A 135 -4.63 16.69 14.53
N PHE A 136 -3.34 17.05 14.59
CA PHE A 136 -2.74 17.68 15.76
C PHE A 136 -3.42 19.01 16.08
N ALA A 137 -3.67 19.86 15.08
CA ALA A 137 -4.34 21.15 15.26
C ALA A 137 -5.78 21.06 15.79
N SER A 138 -6.41 19.88 15.67
CA SER A 138 -7.75 19.61 16.23
C SER A 138 -7.75 19.01 17.63
N MET A 139 -6.57 18.71 18.21
CA MET A 139 -6.43 18.12 19.53
C MET A 139 -6.56 19.18 20.64
N ASP A 140 -7.26 18.82 21.70
CA ASP A 140 -7.25 19.58 22.95
C ASP A 140 -6.03 19.23 23.83
N SER A 141 -5.84 19.99 24.91
CA SER A 141 -4.71 19.83 25.82
C SER A 141 -4.66 18.43 26.49
N ALA A 142 -5.81 17.81 26.75
CA ALA A 142 -5.88 16.48 27.34
C ALA A 142 -5.46 15.40 26.33
N GLN A 143 -5.92 15.53 25.09
CA GLN A 143 -5.54 14.64 23.99
C GLN A 143 -4.04 14.74 23.64
N ILE A 144 -3.46 15.93 23.73
CA ILE A 144 -2.03 16.16 23.56
C ILE A 144 -1.25 15.51 24.69
N ALA A 145 -1.67 15.70 25.96
CA ALA A 145 -1.00 15.13 27.12
C ALA A 145 -1.04 13.60 27.15
N ASP A 146 -2.11 12.98 26.67
CA ASP A 146 -2.30 11.52 26.62
C ASP A 146 -2.00 10.92 25.22
N ALA A 147 -1.29 11.64 24.36
CA ALA A 147 -1.00 11.16 23.02
C ALA A 147 -0.23 9.82 23.04
N PRO A 148 -0.75 8.75 22.42
CA PRO A 148 -0.16 7.40 22.51
C PRO A 148 1.30 7.35 22.09
N ILE A 149 1.71 8.15 21.11
CA ILE A 149 3.09 8.19 20.64
C ILE A 149 4.09 8.61 21.72
N LEU A 150 3.71 9.57 22.57
CA LEU A 150 4.60 10.03 23.66
C LEU A 150 4.74 8.96 24.73
N ARG A 151 3.66 8.24 25.03
CA ARG A 151 3.69 7.10 25.95
C ARG A 151 4.58 5.98 25.43
N TYR A 152 4.40 5.56 24.17
CA TYR A 152 5.22 4.52 23.55
C TYR A 152 6.70 4.92 23.50
N LEU A 153 6.99 6.17 23.14
CA LEU A 153 8.37 6.67 23.11
C LEU A 153 9.06 6.58 24.48
N LYS A 154 8.34 6.95 25.54
CA LYS A 154 8.85 6.85 26.93
C LYS A 154 9.03 5.41 27.37
N GLU A 155 8.09 4.53 27.05
CA GLU A 155 8.17 3.09 27.36
C GLU A 155 9.34 2.44 26.62
N ASP A 156 9.55 2.78 25.35
CA ASP A 156 10.63 2.26 24.53
C ASP A 156 12.00 2.75 24.99
N GLU A 157 12.12 4.02 25.37
CA GLU A 157 13.34 4.54 25.99
C GLU A 157 13.68 3.75 27.25
N ALA A 158 12.73 3.49 28.12
CA ALA A 158 12.92 2.71 29.32
C ALA A 158 13.31 1.25 29.03
N ARG A 159 12.66 0.63 28.03
CA ARG A 159 12.85 -0.79 27.66
C ARG A 159 14.15 -1.06 26.93
N TYR A 160 14.52 -0.18 26.01
CA TYR A 160 15.60 -0.43 25.03
C TYR A 160 16.86 0.40 25.27
N SER A 161 16.90 1.31 26.28
CA SER A 161 18.06 2.18 26.54
C SER A 161 19.39 1.43 26.63
N LYS A 162 19.38 0.24 27.23
CA LYS A 162 20.57 -0.61 27.39
C LYS A 162 20.88 -1.48 26.17
N LYS A 163 19.89 -1.74 25.31
CA LYS A 163 19.99 -2.63 24.13
C LYS A 163 19.21 -2.04 22.94
N PRO A 164 19.62 -0.89 22.41
CA PRO A 164 18.87 -0.22 21.35
C PRO A 164 18.71 -1.05 20.07
N ALA A 165 19.67 -1.93 19.76
CA ALA A 165 19.57 -2.83 18.61
C ALA A 165 18.30 -3.70 18.64
N LYS A 166 17.86 -4.11 19.84
CA LYS A 166 16.65 -4.93 19.98
C LYS A 166 15.38 -4.21 19.51
N ALA A 167 15.27 -2.89 19.71
CA ALA A 167 14.14 -2.12 19.21
C ALA A 167 14.08 -2.21 17.66
N PHE A 168 15.22 -2.11 17.01
CA PHE A 168 15.29 -2.21 15.54
C PHE A 168 15.05 -3.62 15.01
N ASP A 169 15.48 -4.66 15.73
CA ASP A 169 15.16 -6.05 15.41
C ASP A 169 13.65 -6.30 15.51
N ASP A 170 12.99 -5.72 16.52
CA ASP A 170 11.53 -5.83 16.69
C ASP A 170 10.79 -5.12 15.54
N ILE A 171 11.22 -3.92 15.14
CA ILE A 171 10.67 -3.23 13.95
C ILE A 171 10.87 -4.07 12.68
N GLY A 172 12.08 -4.61 12.48
CA GLY A 172 12.40 -5.45 11.32
C GLY A 172 11.40 -6.60 11.16
N ARG A 173 11.18 -7.35 12.24
CA ARG A 173 10.20 -8.45 12.25
C ARG A 173 8.77 -7.99 11.96
N GLN A 174 8.34 -6.87 12.52
CA GLN A 174 6.99 -6.33 12.26
C GLN A 174 6.81 -5.92 10.79
N LEU A 175 7.84 -5.32 10.19
CA LEU A 175 7.80 -4.92 8.78
C LEU A 175 7.80 -6.13 7.85
N GLU A 176 8.57 -7.17 8.13
CA GLU A 176 8.57 -8.43 7.38
C GLU A 176 7.19 -9.13 7.45
N MET A 177 6.59 -9.21 8.62
CA MET A 177 5.25 -9.77 8.80
C MET A 177 4.21 -8.99 7.98
N ARG A 178 4.23 -7.65 8.07
CA ARG A 178 3.32 -6.78 7.30
C ARG A 178 3.52 -6.94 5.78
N GLN A 179 4.76 -7.05 5.33
CA GLN A 179 5.07 -7.28 3.93
C GLN A 179 4.50 -8.61 3.44
N SER A 180 4.70 -9.68 4.21
CA SER A 180 4.15 -11.01 3.91
C SER A 180 2.61 -11.00 3.84
N GLU A 181 1.94 -10.32 4.77
CA GLU A 181 0.49 -10.16 4.76
C GLU A 181 -0.01 -9.41 3.51
N LEU A 182 0.69 -8.34 3.13
CA LEU A 182 0.36 -7.58 1.93
C LEU A 182 0.56 -8.39 0.65
N GLU A 183 1.61 -9.19 0.55
CA GLU A 183 1.86 -10.09 -0.59
C GLU A 183 0.78 -11.17 -0.69
N ALA A 184 0.40 -11.77 0.44
CA ALA A 184 -0.68 -12.76 0.49
C ALA A 184 -2.04 -12.15 0.06
N ALA A 185 -2.35 -10.95 0.54
CA ALA A 185 -3.58 -10.24 0.15
C ALA A 185 -3.62 -9.93 -1.36
N ARG A 186 -2.50 -9.51 -1.95
CA ARG A 186 -2.37 -9.27 -3.40
C ARG A 186 -2.56 -10.54 -4.21
N HIS A 187 -1.96 -11.63 -3.78
CA HIS A 187 -2.10 -12.92 -4.46
C HIS A 187 -3.56 -13.34 -4.52
N LEU A 188 -4.25 -13.21 -3.39
CA LEU A 188 -5.69 -13.52 -3.30
C LEU A 188 -6.54 -12.60 -4.20
N GLU A 189 -6.22 -11.33 -4.27
CA GLU A 189 -6.95 -10.38 -5.14
C GLU A 189 -6.69 -10.66 -6.62
N ALA A 190 -5.44 -11.00 -6.99
CA ALA A 190 -5.09 -11.38 -8.35
C ALA A 190 -5.85 -12.65 -8.79
N GLU A 191 -5.98 -13.67 -7.92
CA GLU A 191 -6.77 -14.87 -8.19
C GLU A 191 -8.25 -14.56 -8.39
N LYS A 192 -8.84 -13.71 -7.53
CA LYS A 192 -10.24 -13.25 -7.67
C LYS A 192 -10.46 -12.52 -8.98
N ASN A 193 -9.54 -11.64 -9.37
CA ASN A 193 -9.62 -10.90 -10.63
C ASN A 193 -9.49 -11.85 -11.84
N LYS A 194 -8.59 -12.82 -11.80
CA LYS A 194 -8.46 -13.85 -12.84
C LYS A 194 -9.76 -14.65 -13.00
N ALA A 195 -10.34 -15.13 -11.90
CA ALA A 195 -11.60 -15.85 -11.93
C ALA A 195 -12.76 -15.00 -12.50
N ARG A 196 -12.79 -13.69 -12.16
CA ARG A 196 -13.76 -12.74 -12.71
C ARG A 196 -13.59 -12.55 -14.21
N ILE A 197 -12.35 -12.38 -14.69
CA ILE A 197 -12.03 -12.25 -16.12
C ILE A 197 -12.45 -13.53 -16.89
N ASP A 198 -12.14 -14.69 -16.35
CA ASP A 198 -12.50 -15.96 -16.98
C ASP A 198 -14.02 -16.16 -17.04
N SER A 199 -14.76 -15.74 -16.01
CA SER A 199 -16.23 -15.77 -16.02
C SER A 199 -16.81 -14.82 -17.07
N LEU A 200 -16.26 -13.61 -17.20
CA LEU A 200 -16.67 -12.63 -18.22
C LEU A 200 -16.37 -13.12 -19.64
N ARG A 201 -15.20 -13.72 -19.86
CA ARG A 201 -14.85 -14.35 -21.16
C ARG A 201 -15.82 -15.46 -21.53
N LYS A 202 -16.20 -16.32 -20.56
CA LYS A 202 -17.23 -17.35 -20.80
C LYS A 202 -18.60 -16.77 -21.13
N GLN A 203 -18.98 -15.67 -20.48
CA GLN A 203 -20.24 -14.97 -20.78
C GLN A 203 -20.22 -14.33 -22.18
N GLN A 204 -19.10 -13.68 -22.56
CA GLN A 204 -18.93 -13.11 -23.90
C GLN A 204 -18.96 -14.18 -24.98
N ALA A 205 -18.20 -15.27 -24.81
CA ALA A 205 -18.22 -16.40 -25.76
C ALA A 205 -19.63 -16.97 -25.94
N ARG A 206 -20.41 -17.13 -24.84
CA ARG A 206 -21.82 -17.53 -24.93
C ARG A 206 -22.71 -16.51 -25.61
N ALA A 207 -22.42 -15.21 -25.48
CA ALA A 207 -23.18 -14.16 -26.14
C ALA A 207 -22.87 -14.08 -27.66
N GLU A 208 -21.60 -14.31 -28.03
CA GLU A 208 -21.19 -14.37 -29.46
C GLU A 208 -21.75 -15.58 -30.19
N GLU A 209 -21.93 -16.71 -29.48
CA GLU A 209 -22.62 -17.90 -30.01
C GLU A 209 -24.15 -17.70 -30.18
N LYS A 210 -24.72 -16.67 -29.54
CA LYS A 210 -26.16 -16.43 -29.51
C LYS A 210 -26.60 -15.67 -30.75
N THR A 211 -27.40 -16.31 -31.60
CA THR A 211 -28.09 -15.68 -32.76
C THR A 211 -29.58 -15.56 -32.44
N VAL A 212 -30.13 -14.37 -32.65
CA VAL A 212 -31.59 -14.14 -32.57
C VAL A 212 -32.15 -14.23 -33.99
N TYR A 213 -32.93 -15.30 -34.26
CA TYR A 213 -33.54 -15.52 -35.55
C TYR A 213 -35.01 -15.18 -35.51
N ARG A 214 -35.51 -14.32 -36.45
CA ARG A 214 -36.91 -14.02 -36.62
C ARG A 214 -37.54 -15.02 -37.60
N ILE A 215 -38.55 -15.76 -37.13
CA ILE A 215 -39.24 -16.77 -37.91
C ILE A 215 -39.96 -16.11 -39.11
N LYS A 216 -39.69 -16.63 -40.31
CA LYS A 216 -40.30 -16.19 -41.56
C LYS A 216 -41.40 -17.12 -41.94
N ARG A 217 -42.29 -16.66 -42.86
CA ARG A 217 -43.36 -17.46 -43.46
C ARG A 217 -42.75 -18.70 -44.14
N GLY A 218 -43.27 -19.86 -43.81
CA GLY A 218 -42.81 -21.15 -44.36
C GLY A 218 -41.63 -21.79 -43.62
N ASP A 219 -41.10 -21.13 -42.59
CA ASP A 219 -40.08 -21.74 -41.75
C ASP A 219 -40.61 -22.90 -40.90
N THR A 220 -39.86 -23.97 -40.83
CA THR A 220 -40.07 -25.08 -39.91
C THR A 220 -38.91 -25.14 -38.90
N LEU A 221 -39.17 -25.67 -37.71
CA LEU A 221 -38.12 -25.80 -36.70
C LEU A 221 -36.99 -26.70 -37.18
N GLY A 222 -37.31 -27.76 -37.95
CA GLY A 222 -36.32 -28.62 -38.60
C GLY A 222 -35.47 -27.92 -39.66
N GLY A 223 -36.11 -27.09 -40.50
CA GLY A 223 -35.41 -26.30 -41.54
C GLY A 223 -34.45 -25.26 -40.90
N ILE A 224 -34.89 -24.62 -39.83
CA ILE A 224 -34.05 -23.69 -39.06
C ILE A 224 -32.88 -24.43 -38.40
N ALA A 225 -33.13 -25.59 -37.78
CA ALA A 225 -32.12 -26.40 -37.17
C ALA A 225 -31.03 -26.86 -38.15
N ALA A 226 -31.45 -27.30 -39.34
CA ALA A 226 -30.54 -27.68 -40.43
C ALA A 226 -29.68 -26.49 -40.90
N ARG A 227 -30.29 -25.32 -41.09
CA ARG A 227 -29.59 -24.06 -41.52
C ARG A 227 -28.50 -23.62 -40.55
N TYR A 228 -28.74 -23.79 -39.26
CA TYR A 228 -27.81 -23.40 -38.20
C TYR A 228 -26.95 -24.54 -37.70
N HIS A 229 -27.04 -25.75 -38.29
CA HIS A 229 -26.29 -26.95 -37.90
C HIS A 229 -26.48 -27.36 -36.44
N VAL A 230 -27.69 -27.20 -35.93
CA VAL A 230 -28.04 -27.54 -34.52
C VAL A 230 -29.20 -28.56 -34.52
N LYS A 231 -29.40 -29.23 -33.36
CA LYS A 231 -30.53 -30.15 -33.22
C LYS A 231 -31.82 -29.39 -32.93
N VAL A 232 -32.94 -29.90 -33.41
CA VAL A 232 -34.30 -29.36 -33.09
C VAL A 232 -34.53 -29.36 -31.59
N SER A 233 -34.09 -30.41 -30.91
CA SER A 233 -34.14 -30.51 -29.45
C SER A 233 -33.43 -29.39 -28.73
N ASP A 234 -32.30 -28.92 -29.29
CA ASP A 234 -31.52 -27.83 -28.71
C ASP A 234 -32.25 -26.49 -28.85
N ILE A 235 -32.81 -26.20 -30.05
CA ILE A 235 -33.63 -25.00 -30.28
C ILE A 235 -34.83 -24.98 -29.35
N ARG A 236 -35.52 -26.13 -29.18
CA ARG A 236 -36.63 -26.24 -28.24
C ARG A 236 -36.22 -25.91 -26.82
N LYS A 237 -35.10 -26.48 -26.36
CA LYS A 237 -34.54 -26.22 -25.01
C LYS A 237 -34.22 -24.75 -24.81
N TRP A 238 -33.53 -24.14 -25.76
CA TRP A 238 -33.11 -22.73 -25.67
C TRP A 238 -34.27 -21.73 -25.64
N ASN A 239 -35.41 -22.13 -26.24
CA ASN A 239 -36.60 -21.26 -26.39
C ASN A 239 -37.81 -21.70 -25.56
N ASN A 240 -37.64 -22.70 -24.64
CA ASN A 240 -38.72 -23.27 -23.85
C ASN A 240 -39.92 -23.73 -24.68
N LEU A 241 -39.69 -24.29 -25.88
CA LEU A 241 -40.75 -24.76 -26.74
C LEU A 241 -41.21 -26.18 -26.33
N ARG A 242 -42.53 -26.37 -26.18
CA ARG A 242 -43.11 -27.67 -25.85
C ARG A 242 -43.33 -28.57 -27.04
N SER A 243 -43.39 -28.00 -28.24
CA SER A 243 -43.59 -28.70 -29.52
C SER A 243 -42.78 -28.03 -30.64
N ASP A 244 -42.75 -28.63 -31.84
CA ASP A 244 -42.04 -28.10 -32.99
C ASP A 244 -42.83 -26.99 -33.72
N MET A 245 -44.03 -26.65 -33.19
CA MET A 245 -44.84 -25.57 -33.74
C MET A 245 -44.22 -24.21 -33.44
N ILE A 246 -43.90 -23.47 -34.50
CA ILE A 246 -43.40 -22.11 -34.45
C ILE A 246 -44.34 -21.16 -35.20
N ARG A 247 -44.33 -19.90 -34.82
CA ARG A 247 -45.23 -18.88 -35.45
C ARG A 247 -44.36 -17.81 -36.15
N GLU A 248 -44.74 -17.48 -37.37
CA GLU A 248 -44.16 -16.37 -38.11
C GLU A 248 -44.12 -15.08 -37.26
N GLY A 249 -43.04 -14.33 -37.40
CA GLY A 249 -42.82 -13.06 -36.69
C GLY A 249 -42.28 -13.20 -35.27
N LYS A 250 -42.34 -14.39 -34.66
CA LYS A 250 -41.67 -14.65 -33.36
C LYS A 250 -40.18 -14.83 -33.55
N THR A 251 -39.42 -14.66 -32.48
CA THR A 251 -37.97 -14.81 -32.44
C THR A 251 -37.56 -16.12 -31.78
N LEU A 252 -36.50 -16.73 -32.29
CA LEU A 252 -35.82 -17.87 -31.72
C LEU A 252 -34.40 -17.51 -31.35
N ILE A 253 -33.98 -17.97 -30.19
CA ILE A 253 -32.59 -17.93 -29.75
C ILE A 253 -31.91 -19.21 -30.23
N ILE A 254 -30.83 -19.07 -30.98
CA ILE A 254 -30.03 -20.18 -31.52
C ILE A 254 -28.59 -19.93 -31.07
N TYR A 255 -27.99 -20.92 -30.45
CA TYR A 255 -26.56 -20.90 -30.13
C TYR A 255 -25.83 -21.71 -31.21
N ARG A 256 -24.82 -21.07 -31.84
CA ARG A 256 -23.91 -21.79 -32.74
C ARG A 256 -22.96 -22.64 -31.90
N LYS A 257 -22.70 -23.87 -32.32
CA LYS A 257 -21.65 -24.74 -31.77
C LYS A 257 -20.36 -24.50 -32.50
#